data_363ee64e032bd6c039dab8f87e6be392
#
_entry.id   363ee64e032bd6c039dab8f87e6be392
#
_cell.length_a   1.000
_cell.length_b   1.000
_cell.length_c   1.000
_cell.angle_alpha   90.00
_cell.angle_beta   90.00
_cell.angle_gamma   90.00
#
_symmetry.space_group_name_H-M   'P 1'
#
loop_
_entity.id
_entity.type
_entity.pdbx_description
1 polymer ?
#
loop_
_entity_poly.entity_id
_entity_poly.type
_entity_poly.pdbx_seq_one_letter_code
_entity_poly.pdbx_strand_id
1 'polypeptide(L)'
;MIPKVGSAIVTATVFLFALFLIINYSMGSFFVCLILPLGFIMMTAAFHNECENDRKVAANIGLVLSAVYCTFIMLVYFTQLTTVNNEQLTEQAANLLEMGKCGLIFNYDLLGYGIMALSTFFTGLSMKAKNKTDKWLKALMMIHGVFYLSCTFMPITGMFLKMTSGGDGIGGRLALVAWCVYFLPIGILSFLHYRKR
;
A
#
# COMPACT_ATOMS: atom_id res chain seq x y z
N MET A 1 17.03 -14.66 4.72
CA MET A 1 17.34 -13.21 4.86
C MET A 1 16.29 -12.33 4.22
N ILE A 2 15.99 -12.48 2.93
CA ILE A 2 15.02 -11.67 2.15
C ILE A 2 13.65 -11.49 2.85
N PRO A 3 12.98 -12.55 3.38
CA PRO A 3 11.67 -12.38 4.02
C PRO A 3 11.66 -11.40 5.19
N LYS A 4 12.70 -11.45 6.03
CA LYS A 4 12.86 -10.55 7.19
C LYS A 4 13.11 -9.11 6.74
N VAL A 5 13.94 -8.92 5.72
CA VAL A 5 14.26 -7.61 5.15
C VAL A 5 13.00 -6.98 4.53
N GLY A 6 12.26 -7.73 3.70
CA GLY A 6 11.01 -7.23 3.09
C GLY A 6 9.99 -6.78 4.14
N SER A 7 9.72 -7.62 5.15
CA SER A 7 8.79 -7.28 6.23
C SER A 7 9.28 -6.10 7.09
N ALA A 8 10.59 -5.97 7.31
CA ALA A 8 11.16 -4.82 8.02
C ALA A 8 11.03 -3.53 7.23
N ILE A 9 11.28 -3.56 5.92
CA ILE A 9 11.07 -2.41 5.01
C ILE A 9 9.60 -1.99 5.05
N VAL A 10 8.66 -2.92 4.89
CA VAL A 10 7.21 -2.62 4.97
C VAL A 10 6.88 -1.94 6.30
N THR A 11 7.34 -2.50 7.42
CA THR A 11 7.07 -1.95 8.75
C THR A 11 7.63 -0.54 8.89
N ALA A 12 8.88 -0.34 8.53
CA ALA A 12 9.56 0.94 8.66
C ALA A 12 8.94 2.02 7.75
N THR A 13 8.64 1.68 6.50
CA THR A 13 8.07 2.63 5.53
C THR A 13 6.64 3.02 5.89
N VAL A 14 5.80 2.10 6.34
CA VAL A 14 4.42 2.41 6.80
C VAL A 14 4.46 3.28 8.06
N PHE A 15 5.36 3.01 9.00
CA PHE A 15 5.53 3.84 10.20
C PHE A 15 6.00 5.25 9.83
N LEU A 16 7.03 5.38 8.99
CA LEU A 16 7.53 6.68 8.53
C LEU A 16 6.50 7.43 7.70
N PHE A 17 5.70 6.74 6.89
CA PHE A 17 4.60 7.36 6.14
C PHE A 17 3.57 7.98 7.07
N ALA A 18 3.12 7.25 8.10
CA ALA A 18 2.23 7.79 9.12
C ALA A 18 2.82 9.04 9.81
N LEU A 19 4.10 8.99 10.19
CA LEU A 19 4.80 10.09 10.82
C LEU A 19 4.84 11.32 9.89
N PHE A 20 5.24 11.15 8.63
CA PHE A 20 5.32 12.25 7.66
C PHE A 20 3.94 12.85 7.32
N LEU A 21 2.87 12.06 7.32
CA LEU A 21 1.50 12.56 7.20
C LEU A 21 1.10 13.43 8.40
N ILE A 22 1.47 13.03 9.62
CA ILE A 22 1.17 13.78 10.85
C ILE A 22 1.90 15.12 10.87
N ILE A 23 3.20 15.13 10.51
CA ILE A 23 3.99 16.36 10.48
C ILE A 23 3.85 17.16 9.18
N ASN A 24 2.96 16.71 8.27
CA ASN A 24 2.69 17.35 6.98
C ASN A 24 3.93 17.50 6.07
N TYR A 25 4.80 16.49 6.04
CA TYR A 25 6.01 16.46 5.20
C TYR A 25 5.80 15.61 3.95
N SER A 26 5.27 16.22 2.88
CA SER A 26 4.87 15.52 1.65
C SER A 26 6.03 14.82 0.95
N MET A 27 7.21 15.46 0.83
CA MET A 27 8.37 14.87 0.17
C MET A 27 8.82 13.58 0.85
N GLY A 28 8.87 13.58 2.19
CA GLY A 28 9.17 12.38 2.96
C GLY A 28 8.12 11.29 2.76
N SER A 29 6.83 11.66 2.74
CA SER A 29 5.72 10.75 2.45
C SER A 29 5.89 10.07 1.09
N PHE A 30 6.15 10.84 0.03
CA PHE A 30 6.34 10.31 -1.32
C PHE A 30 7.57 9.41 -1.42
N PHE A 31 8.67 9.78 -0.76
CA PHE A 31 9.88 9.00 -0.79
C PHE A 31 9.73 7.62 -0.13
N VAL A 32 9.07 7.55 1.03
CA VAL A 32 8.84 6.25 1.69
C VAL A 32 7.83 5.39 0.94
N CYS A 33 6.84 6.01 0.27
CA CYS A 33 5.90 5.30 -0.59
C CYS A 33 6.57 4.78 -1.87
N LEU A 34 7.68 5.35 -2.33
CA LEU A 34 8.49 4.79 -3.42
C LEU A 34 9.25 3.52 -2.98
N ILE A 35 9.62 3.43 -1.69
CA ILE A 35 10.36 2.28 -1.13
C ILE A 35 9.42 1.14 -0.68
N LEU A 36 8.24 1.48 -0.18
CA LEU A 36 7.27 0.50 0.34
C LEU A 36 6.99 -0.68 -0.61
N PRO A 37 6.76 -0.47 -1.93
CA PRO A 37 6.49 -1.55 -2.87
C PRO A 37 7.61 -2.58 -2.96
N LEU A 38 8.86 -2.16 -2.82
CA LEU A 38 10.01 -3.08 -2.84
C LEU A 38 10.00 -4.03 -1.65
N GLY A 39 9.69 -3.51 -0.46
CA GLY A 39 9.50 -4.35 0.72
C GLY A 39 8.29 -5.27 0.60
N PHE A 40 7.19 -4.76 0.02
CA PHE A 40 5.96 -5.51 -0.13
C PHE A 40 6.10 -6.69 -1.10
N ILE A 41 6.73 -6.51 -2.26
CA ILE A 41 6.96 -7.61 -3.21
C ILE A 41 7.91 -8.67 -2.62
N MET A 42 8.93 -8.27 -1.87
CA MET A 42 9.80 -9.22 -1.15
C MET A 42 9.03 -10.03 -0.11
N MET A 43 8.12 -9.39 0.60
CA MET A 43 7.27 -10.04 1.62
C MET A 43 6.29 -11.03 0.97
N THR A 44 5.59 -10.64 -0.09
CA THR A 44 4.63 -11.51 -0.80
C THR A 44 5.31 -12.66 -1.50
N ALA A 45 6.48 -12.45 -2.12
CA ALA A 45 7.29 -13.51 -2.71
C ALA A 45 7.75 -14.54 -1.67
N ALA A 46 8.05 -14.10 -0.44
CA ALA A 46 8.40 -15.00 0.65
C ALA A 46 7.22 -15.89 1.07
N PHE A 47 6.01 -15.32 1.23
CA PHE A 47 4.79 -16.09 1.50
C PHE A 47 4.45 -17.06 0.35
N HIS A 48 4.64 -16.63 -0.90
CA HIS A 48 4.47 -17.49 -2.07
C HIS A 48 5.41 -18.70 -2.04
N ASN A 49 6.70 -18.47 -1.72
CA ASN A 49 7.70 -19.55 -1.66
C ASN A 49 7.41 -20.58 -0.54
N GLU A 50 6.82 -20.12 0.56
CA GLU A 50 6.49 -20.92 1.74
C GLU A 50 5.17 -21.68 1.61
N CYS A 51 4.34 -21.32 0.61
CA CYS A 51 2.99 -21.83 0.44
C CYS A 51 2.96 -23.30 0.01
N GLU A 52 2.06 -24.08 0.63
CA GLU A 52 1.77 -25.47 0.25
C GLU A 52 1.11 -25.53 -1.13
N ASN A 53 1.26 -26.67 -1.84
CA ASN A 53 0.83 -26.83 -3.22
C ASN A 53 -0.68 -26.65 -3.43
N ASP A 54 -1.51 -27.04 -2.47
CA ASP A 54 -2.98 -26.90 -2.51
C ASP A 54 -3.45 -25.43 -2.54
N ARG A 55 -2.59 -24.49 -2.13
CA ARG A 55 -2.87 -23.04 -2.05
C ARG A 55 -2.04 -22.21 -3.01
N LYS A 56 -1.25 -22.85 -3.85
CA LYS A 56 -0.28 -22.20 -4.74
C LYS A 56 -0.93 -21.23 -5.72
N VAL A 57 -2.16 -21.51 -6.16
CA VAL A 57 -2.92 -20.62 -7.05
C VAL A 57 -3.18 -19.27 -6.36
N ALA A 58 -3.64 -19.27 -5.11
CA ALA A 58 -3.85 -18.04 -4.37
C ALA A 58 -2.54 -17.28 -4.14
N ALA A 59 -1.46 -18.00 -3.79
CA ALA A 59 -0.14 -17.40 -3.63
C ALA A 59 0.38 -16.76 -4.92
N ASN A 60 0.18 -17.39 -6.08
CA ASN A 60 0.54 -16.85 -7.39
C ASN A 60 -0.23 -15.56 -7.69
N ILE A 61 -1.56 -15.56 -7.46
CA ILE A 61 -2.39 -14.37 -7.66
C ILE A 61 -1.89 -13.22 -6.76
N GLY A 62 -1.63 -13.48 -5.49
CA GLY A 62 -1.09 -12.50 -4.55
C GLY A 62 0.24 -11.91 -5.03
N LEU A 63 1.15 -12.75 -5.52
CA LEU A 63 2.47 -12.31 -6.02
C LEU A 63 2.33 -11.48 -7.31
N VAL A 64 1.51 -11.90 -8.27
CA VAL A 64 1.29 -11.15 -9.51
C VAL A 64 0.68 -9.78 -9.21
N LEU A 65 -0.34 -9.73 -8.36
CA LEU A 65 -0.96 -8.47 -7.95
C LEU A 65 0.03 -7.57 -7.20
N SER A 66 0.98 -8.12 -6.43
CA SER A 66 2.01 -7.31 -5.78
C SER A 66 2.96 -6.63 -6.78
N ALA A 67 3.27 -7.29 -7.91
CA ALA A 67 4.07 -6.70 -8.97
C ALA A 67 3.30 -5.57 -9.69
N VAL A 68 2.01 -5.77 -9.95
CA VAL A 68 1.14 -4.72 -10.53
C VAL A 68 1.04 -3.51 -9.59
N TYR A 69 0.80 -3.73 -8.29
CA TYR A 69 0.85 -2.69 -7.27
C TYR A 69 2.17 -1.92 -7.28
N CYS A 70 3.29 -2.65 -7.28
CA CYS A 70 4.62 -2.07 -7.30
C CYS A 70 4.78 -1.10 -8.50
N THR A 71 4.35 -1.52 -9.70
CA THR A 71 4.40 -0.69 -10.90
C THR A 71 3.60 0.61 -10.75
N PHE A 72 2.33 0.52 -10.33
CA PHE A 72 1.48 1.71 -10.17
C PHE A 72 2.07 2.69 -9.15
N ILE A 73 2.44 2.21 -7.99
CA ILE A 73 2.91 3.06 -6.89
C ILE A 73 4.26 3.69 -7.19
N MET A 74 5.17 2.94 -7.81
CA MET A 74 6.46 3.51 -8.22
C MET A 74 6.29 4.60 -9.29
N LEU A 75 5.42 4.41 -10.28
CA LEU A 75 5.12 5.44 -11.28
C LEU A 75 4.52 6.70 -10.63
N VAL A 76 3.54 6.53 -9.75
CA VAL A 76 2.88 7.64 -9.05
C VAL A 76 3.89 8.46 -8.25
N TYR A 77 4.59 7.82 -7.32
CA TYR A 77 5.47 8.55 -6.41
C TYR A 77 6.77 9.03 -7.06
N PHE A 78 7.27 8.31 -8.06
CA PHE A 78 8.38 8.82 -8.87
C PHE A 78 7.98 10.10 -9.61
N THR A 79 6.77 10.18 -10.16
CA THR A 79 6.25 11.40 -10.79
C THR A 79 6.18 12.56 -9.79
N GLN A 80 5.73 12.32 -8.53
CA GLN A 80 5.69 13.37 -7.51
C GLN A 80 7.09 13.89 -7.15
N LEU A 81 8.07 12.99 -7.02
CA LEU A 81 9.43 13.31 -6.63
C LEU A 81 10.27 13.95 -7.74
N THR A 82 9.87 13.77 -8.99
CA THR A 82 10.60 14.27 -10.18
C THR A 82 9.83 15.38 -10.87
N THR A 83 8.89 15.04 -11.74
CA THR A 83 8.18 15.99 -12.60
C THR A 83 7.44 17.07 -11.80
N VAL A 84 6.65 16.66 -10.81
CA VAL A 84 5.86 17.61 -10.00
C VAL A 84 6.76 18.50 -9.14
N ASN A 85 7.86 17.95 -8.59
CA ASN A 85 8.74 18.69 -7.71
C ASN A 85 9.71 19.62 -8.45
N ASN A 86 10.12 19.27 -9.67
CA ASN A 86 11.23 19.92 -10.36
C ASN A 86 10.79 20.85 -11.51
N GLU A 87 9.54 20.75 -11.98
CA GLU A 87 9.05 21.47 -13.15
C GLU A 87 7.96 22.48 -12.78
N GLN A 88 7.91 23.59 -13.52
CA GLN A 88 6.76 24.49 -13.48
C GLN A 88 5.66 23.94 -14.38
N LEU A 89 4.70 23.27 -13.78
CA LEU A 89 3.60 22.65 -14.51
C LEU A 89 2.58 23.70 -14.97
N THR A 90 2.05 23.52 -16.19
CA THR A 90 0.83 24.23 -16.58
C THR A 90 -0.34 23.78 -15.70
N GLU A 91 -1.39 24.60 -15.60
CA GLU A 91 -2.56 24.27 -14.78
C GLU A 91 -3.19 22.91 -15.18
N GLN A 92 -3.25 22.63 -16.48
CA GLN A 92 -3.77 21.36 -16.98
C GLN A 92 -2.88 20.17 -16.56
N ALA A 93 -1.56 20.30 -16.66
CA ALA A 93 -0.63 19.27 -16.22
C ALA A 93 -0.69 19.08 -14.70
N ALA A 94 -0.76 20.15 -13.93
CA ALA A 94 -0.90 20.10 -12.47
C ALA A 94 -2.20 19.37 -12.06
N ASN A 95 -3.32 19.65 -12.71
CA ASN A 95 -4.60 18.97 -12.45
C ASN A 95 -4.55 17.46 -12.73
N LEU A 96 -3.68 16.98 -13.61
CA LEU A 96 -3.51 15.56 -13.88
C LEU A 96 -2.47 14.90 -12.97
N LEU A 97 -1.35 15.59 -12.71
CA LEU A 97 -0.14 14.99 -12.14
C LEU A 97 0.06 15.28 -10.64
N GLU A 98 -0.47 16.37 -10.09
CA GLU A 98 -0.32 16.65 -8.66
C GLU A 98 -1.28 15.79 -7.82
N MET A 99 -0.73 15.10 -6.82
CA MET A 99 -1.50 14.27 -5.89
C MET A 99 -2.62 15.06 -5.19
N GLY A 100 -2.34 16.31 -4.80
CA GLY A 100 -3.29 17.17 -4.11
C GLY A 100 -4.49 17.64 -4.94
N LYS A 101 -4.44 17.50 -6.25
CA LYS A 101 -5.54 17.85 -7.16
C LYS A 101 -6.59 16.75 -7.32
N CYS A 102 -6.37 15.57 -6.73
CA CYS A 102 -7.25 14.40 -6.85
C CYS A 102 -7.57 14.01 -8.31
N GLY A 103 -6.64 14.28 -9.24
CA GLY A 103 -6.75 13.99 -10.67
C GLY A 103 -6.37 12.55 -11.04
N LEU A 104 -5.84 12.40 -12.26
CA LEU A 104 -5.48 11.09 -12.82
C LEU A 104 -4.48 10.32 -11.94
N ILE A 105 -3.40 10.99 -11.50
CA ILE A 105 -2.34 10.35 -10.72
C ILE A 105 -2.85 9.88 -9.36
N PHE A 106 -3.72 10.65 -8.72
CA PHE A 106 -4.37 10.25 -7.47
C PHE A 106 -5.27 9.02 -7.65
N ASN A 107 -6.01 8.93 -8.77
CA ASN A 107 -6.84 7.77 -9.06
C ASN A 107 -5.98 6.51 -9.32
N TYR A 108 -4.81 6.67 -9.93
CA TYR A 108 -3.85 5.57 -10.10
C TYR A 108 -3.23 5.13 -8.76
N ASP A 109 -2.98 6.06 -7.85
CA ASP A 109 -2.55 5.74 -6.48
C ASP A 109 -3.59 4.88 -5.76
N LEU A 110 -4.85 5.31 -5.78
CA LEU A 110 -5.95 4.55 -5.18
C LEU A 110 -6.12 3.17 -5.80
N LEU A 111 -6.07 3.06 -7.13
CA LEU A 111 -6.11 1.77 -7.82
C LEU A 111 -4.94 0.88 -7.38
N GLY A 112 -3.74 1.42 -7.30
CA GLY A 112 -2.55 0.72 -6.81
C GLY A 112 -2.77 0.16 -5.40
N TYR A 113 -3.21 0.97 -4.45
CA TYR A 113 -3.51 0.51 -3.09
C TYR A 113 -4.68 -0.48 -3.02
N GLY A 114 -5.67 -0.35 -3.91
CA GLY A 114 -6.72 -1.36 -4.08
C GLY A 114 -6.15 -2.71 -4.52
N ILE A 115 -5.25 -2.70 -5.51
CA ILE A 115 -4.55 -3.91 -5.97
C ILE A 115 -3.68 -4.51 -4.85
N MET A 116 -3.00 -3.67 -4.05
CA MET A 116 -2.28 -4.10 -2.85
C MET A 116 -3.20 -4.83 -1.87
N ALA A 117 -4.41 -4.32 -1.67
CA ALA A 117 -5.39 -4.93 -0.79
C ALA A 117 -5.79 -6.34 -1.28
N LEU A 118 -6.05 -6.49 -2.58
CA LEU A 118 -6.29 -7.82 -3.16
C LEU A 118 -5.07 -8.73 -3.07
N SER A 119 -3.87 -8.23 -3.34
CA SER A 119 -2.63 -8.99 -3.19
C SER A 119 -2.48 -9.52 -1.76
N THR A 120 -2.72 -8.67 -0.77
CA THR A 120 -2.66 -9.02 0.65
C THR A 120 -3.72 -10.07 1.00
N PHE A 121 -4.95 -9.94 0.47
CA PHE A 121 -6.03 -10.91 0.66
C PHE A 121 -5.64 -12.30 0.15
N PHE A 122 -5.17 -12.41 -1.09
CA PHE A 122 -4.77 -13.68 -1.68
C PHE A 122 -3.54 -14.28 -1.00
N THR A 123 -2.60 -13.45 -0.54
CA THR A 123 -1.48 -13.89 0.30
C THR A 123 -1.98 -14.45 1.62
N GLY A 124 -2.96 -13.80 2.26
CA GLY A 124 -3.61 -14.32 3.47
C GLY A 124 -4.33 -15.66 3.25
N LEU A 125 -5.04 -15.80 2.11
CA LEU A 125 -5.68 -17.07 1.74
C LEU A 125 -4.67 -18.21 1.60
N SER A 126 -3.52 -17.94 1.01
CA SER A 126 -2.47 -18.93 0.79
C SER A 126 -1.77 -19.37 2.08
N MET A 127 -1.82 -18.53 3.12
CA MET A 127 -1.09 -18.75 4.37
C MET A 127 -1.70 -19.88 5.21
N LYS A 128 -0.87 -20.80 5.72
CA LYS A 128 -1.22 -21.78 6.75
C LYS A 128 -0.81 -21.26 8.12
N ALA A 129 -1.81 -20.89 8.92
CA ALA A 129 -1.57 -20.40 10.28
C ALA A 129 -1.21 -21.55 11.24
N LYS A 130 0.01 -21.52 11.78
CA LYS A 130 0.53 -22.57 12.68
C LYS A 130 0.40 -22.21 14.17
N ASN A 131 0.31 -20.94 14.49
CA ASN A 131 0.25 -20.41 15.84
C ASN A 131 -0.69 -19.21 15.94
N LYS A 132 -0.86 -18.64 17.14
CA LYS A 132 -1.77 -17.49 17.37
C LYS A 132 -1.34 -16.24 16.58
N THR A 133 -0.05 -15.98 16.46
CA THR A 133 0.50 -14.86 15.68
C THR A 133 0.14 -15.00 14.20
N ASP A 134 0.29 -16.20 13.64
CA ASP A 134 -0.06 -16.47 12.23
C ASP A 134 -1.56 -16.36 11.98
N LYS A 135 -2.41 -16.76 12.95
CA LYS A 135 -3.87 -16.60 12.84
C LYS A 135 -4.27 -15.13 12.75
N TRP A 136 -3.68 -14.27 13.58
CA TRP A 136 -3.92 -12.84 13.53
C TRP A 136 -3.41 -12.21 12.23
N LEU A 137 -2.20 -12.56 11.80
CA LEU A 137 -1.63 -12.10 10.54
C LEU A 137 -2.53 -12.46 9.37
N LYS A 138 -2.94 -13.72 9.27
CA LYS A 138 -3.85 -14.20 8.23
C LYS A 138 -5.18 -13.43 8.25
N ALA A 139 -5.78 -13.25 9.41
CA ALA A 139 -7.05 -12.52 9.54
C ALA A 139 -6.91 -11.05 9.07
N LEU A 140 -5.87 -10.35 9.52
CA LEU A 140 -5.60 -8.99 9.10
C LEU A 140 -5.36 -8.89 7.59
N MET A 141 -4.57 -9.80 7.02
CA MET A 141 -4.34 -9.84 5.57
C MET A 141 -5.64 -10.05 4.79
N MET A 142 -6.51 -10.94 5.24
CA MET A 142 -7.79 -11.20 4.56
C MET A 142 -8.77 -10.02 4.69
N ILE A 143 -8.86 -9.40 5.87
CA ILE A 143 -9.72 -8.24 6.08
C ILE A 143 -9.22 -7.04 5.26
N HIS A 144 -7.90 -6.90 5.07
CA HIS A 144 -7.35 -5.84 4.22
C HIS A 144 -7.92 -5.83 2.81
N GLY A 145 -8.31 -6.99 2.27
CA GLY A 145 -8.96 -7.09 0.96
C GLY A 145 -10.21 -6.21 0.78
N VAL A 146 -10.91 -5.87 1.87
CA VAL A 146 -12.09 -4.99 1.85
C VAL A 146 -11.72 -3.58 1.36
N PHE A 147 -10.50 -3.12 1.59
CA PHE A 147 -10.03 -1.81 1.11
C PHE A 147 -10.03 -1.69 -0.42
N TYR A 148 -9.98 -2.80 -1.15
CA TYR A 148 -10.15 -2.78 -2.61
C TYR A 148 -11.47 -2.12 -3.02
N LEU A 149 -12.54 -2.42 -2.32
CA LEU A 149 -13.87 -1.85 -2.61
C LEU A 149 -13.85 -0.32 -2.45
N SER A 150 -13.32 0.18 -1.33
CA SER A 150 -13.22 1.63 -1.10
C SER A 150 -12.30 2.31 -2.11
N CYS A 151 -11.12 1.75 -2.37
CA CYS A 151 -10.16 2.30 -3.33
C CYS A 151 -10.69 2.31 -4.78
N THR A 152 -11.67 1.46 -5.10
CA THR A 152 -12.26 1.39 -6.44
C THR A 152 -13.54 2.24 -6.54
N PHE A 153 -14.48 2.07 -5.60
CA PHE A 153 -15.78 2.74 -5.71
C PHE A 153 -15.75 4.23 -5.36
N MET A 154 -14.89 4.65 -4.42
CA MET A 154 -14.83 6.07 -4.05
C MET A 154 -14.34 6.97 -5.21
N PRO A 155 -13.29 6.61 -5.99
CA PRO A 155 -12.93 7.37 -7.19
C PRO A 155 -14.03 7.36 -8.25
N ILE A 156 -14.62 6.19 -8.54
CA ILE A 156 -15.69 6.05 -9.55
C ILE A 156 -16.89 6.94 -9.26
N THR A 157 -17.26 7.07 -7.97
CA THR A 157 -18.40 7.91 -7.54
C THR A 157 -18.04 9.37 -7.33
N GLY A 158 -16.77 9.77 -7.50
CA GLY A 158 -16.28 11.12 -7.25
C GLY A 158 -16.35 11.53 -5.77
N MET A 159 -16.46 10.58 -4.85
CA MET A 159 -16.59 10.85 -3.41
C MET A 159 -15.39 11.62 -2.85
N PHE A 160 -14.17 11.31 -3.29
CA PHE A 160 -12.97 12.03 -2.86
C PHE A 160 -12.98 13.49 -3.29
N LEU A 161 -13.43 13.81 -4.50
CA LEU A 161 -13.55 15.20 -4.97
C LEU A 161 -14.50 16.00 -4.08
N LYS A 162 -15.61 15.38 -3.65
CA LYS A 162 -16.59 16.02 -2.74
C LYS A 162 -16.01 16.21 -1.34
N MET A 163 -15.21 15.28 -0.84
CA MET A 163 -14.57 15.37 0.47
C MET A 163 -13.44 16.41 0.52
N THR A 164 -12.73 16.62 -0.59
CA THR A 164 -11.61 17.57 -0.66
C THR A 164 -12.04 18.98 -1.02
N SER A 165 -13.16 19.15 -1.72
CA SER A 165 -13.69 20.48 -2.09
C SER A 165 -14.25 21.28 -0.89
N GLY A 166 -14.36 20.68 0.29
CA GLY A 166 -14.90 21.31 1.50
C GLY A 166 -13.91 21.68 2.59
N GLY A 167 -12.59 21.52 2.41
CA GLY A 167 -11.63 21.82 3.50
C GLY A 167 -10.18 21.40 3.24
N ASP A 168 -9.34 21.57 4.22
CA ASP A 168 -7.88 21.51 4.25
C ASP A 168 -7.24 20.13 3.95
N GLY A 169 -7.92 19.18 3.31
CA GLY A 169 -7.41 17.83 3.03
C GLY A 169 -7.20 16.95 4.28
N ILE A 170 -7.64 17.42 5.45
CA ILE A 170 -7.47 16.72 6.75
C ILE A 170 -8.15 15.34 6.72
N GLY A 171 -9.35 15.23 6.14
CA GLY A 171 -10.08 13.98 6.05
C GLY A 171 -9.33 12.88 5.30
N GLY A 172 -8.71 13.24 4.17
CA GLY A 172 -7.87 12.31 3.40
C GLY A 172 -6.63 11.86 4.17
N ARG A 173 -5.96 12.81 4.86
CA ARG A 173 -4.79 12.47 5.70
C ARG A 173 -5.13 11.56 6.87
N LEU A 174 -6.25 11.81 7.55
CA LEU A 174 -6.73 10.96 8.64
C LEU A 174 -7.06 9.54 8.15
N ALA A 175 -7.68 9.41 6.97
CA ALA A 175 -7.96 8.11 6.37
C ALA A 175 -6.66 7.34 6.08
N LEU A 176 -5.63 8.01 5.57
CA LEU A 176 -4.32 7.41 5.32
C LEU A 176 -3.60 7.02 6.62
N VAL A 177 -3.66 7.84 7.67
CA VAL A 177 -3.10 7.51 8.99
C VAL A 177 -3.83 6.30 9.58
N ALA A 178 -5.17 6.25 9.48
CA ALA A 178 -5.96 5.10 9.92
C ALA A 178 -5.58 3.82 9.15
N TRP A 179 -5.35 3.92 7.84
CA TRP A 179 -4.82 2.81 7.05
C TRP A 179 -3.43 2.37 7.53
N CYS A 180 -2.53 3.31 7.83
CA CYS A 180 -1.20 2.97 8.38
C CYS A 180 -1.30 2.22 9.71
N VAL A 181 -2.17 2.67 10.62
CA VAL A 181 -2.42 2.01 11.91
C VAL A 181 -2.94 0.58 11.69
N TYR A 182 -3.78 0.39 10.69
CA TYR A 182 -4.28 -0.94 10.33
C TYR A 182 -3.18 -1.81 9.70
N PHE A 183 -2.38 -1.27 8.78
CA PHE A 183 -1.42 -2.05 7.98
C PHE A 183 -0.10 -2.35 8.73
N LEU A 184 0.30 -1.48 9.64
CA LEU A 184 1.53 -1.63 10.44
C LEU A 184 1.61 -2.98 11.16
N PRO A 185 0.56 -3.49 11.84
CA PRO A 185 0.53 -4.83 12.41
C PRO A 185 0.82 -5.95 11.40
N ILE A 186 0.39 -5.82 10.14
CA ILE A 186 0.67 -6.83 9.10
C ILE A 186 2.18 -6.93 8.85
N GLY A 187 2.87 -5.79 8.73
CA GLY A 187 4.33 -5.75 8.59
C GLY A 187 5.05 -6.38 9.79
N ILE A 188 4.67 -5.96 11.01
CA ILE A 188 5.26 -6.45 12.27
C ILE A 188 5.05 -7.97 12.43
N LEU A 189 3.82 -8.44 12.24
CA LEU A 189 3.50 -9.86 12.38
C LEU A 189 4.16 -10.72 11.31
N SER A 190 4.31 -10.19 10.08
CA SER A 190 5.08 -10.84 9.01
C SER A 190 6.55 -10.97 9.40
N PHE A 191 7.16 -9.93 9.97
CA PHE A 191 8.52 -10.00 10.47
C PHE A 191 8.67 -11.03 11.58
N LEU A 192 7.74 -11.06 12.54
CA LEU A 192 7.73 -12.04 13.64
C LEU A 192 7.53 -13.47 13.13
N HIS A 193 6.70 -13.67 12.10
CA HIS A 193 6.50 -14.96 11.45
C HIS A 193 7.84 -15.52 10.91
N TYR A 194 8.61 -14.68 10.20
CA TYR A 194 9.91 -15.11 9.65
C TYR A 194 11.05 -15.09 10.67
N ARG A 195 10.95 -14.35 11.79
CA ARG A 195 11.98 -14.34 12.83
C ARG A 195 12.09 -15.68 13.54
N LYS A 196 10.99 -16.41 13.68
CA LYS A 196 10.89 -17.69 14.38
C LYS A 196 11.30 -18.88 13.50
N ARG A 197 11.67 -18.62 12.26
CA ARG A 197 12.13 -19.57 11.25
C ARG A 197 13.54 -19.19 10.80
#